data_5d26bb4807b94b590a93c58f57eb2b9d
#
_entry.id   5d26bb4807b94b590a93c58f57eb2b9d
#
_cell.length_a   1.000
_cell.length_b   1.000
_cell.length_c   1.000
_cell.angle_alpha   90.00
_cell.angle_beta   90.00
_cell.angle_gamma   90.00
#
_symmetry.space_group_name_H-M   'P 1'
#
loop_
_entity.id
_entity.type
_entity.pdbx_description
1 polymer ?
#
loop_
_entity_poly.entity_id
_entity_poly.type
_entity_poly.pdbx_seq_one_letter_code
_entity_poly.pdbx_strand_id
1 'polypeptide(L)'
;GNIGGVAIAISLGGPGAVFWMWVVGFFGMALKTVEVTLAMIYRNISDPDNPHGGTMWVISKALSEGPGWQQKLGKLIGSLFCLTLLVMVVTGGNMFQAWNVGNMTELYFGVPDIVAGIALAIIVGLVILGGIHRIGRVAAALVPFMVTIYFAAAIYVLIVNAGEIPAMFGLIFRSAFSGTDASGAFIGGTVGYAFLYGMKRAIFSNEAGQGTSPIAHSAAK
;
A
#
# COMPACT_ATOMS: atom_id res chain seq x y z
N GLY A 1 0.78 8.30 -1.40
CA GLY A 1 -0.18 7.22 -1.23
C GLY A 1 -0.88 7.24 0.13
N ASN A 2 -0.15 6.99 1.23
CA ASN A 2 -0.80 6.88 2.55
C ASN A 2 -1.35 8.22 3.06
N ILE A 3 -0.69 9.34 2.84
CA ILE A 3 -1.17 10.65 3.28
C ILE A 3 -2.53 10.96 2.63
N GLY A 4 -2.56 11.05 1.30
CA GLY A 4 -3.79 11.33 0.56
C GLY A 4 -4.86 10.25 0.72
N GLY A 5 -4.46 8.96 0.69
CA GLY A 5 -5.41 7.86 0.81
C GLY A 5 -6.07 7.73 2.19
N VAL A 6 -5.38 8.07 3.27
CA VAL A 6 -5.99 8.13 4.62
C VAL A 6 -6.95 9.31 4.71
N ALA A 7 -6.55 10.47 4.19
CA ALA A 7 -7.44 11.64 4.12
C ALA A 7 -8.74 11.34 3.35
N ILE A 8 -8.64 10.66 2.19
CA ILE A 8 -9.80 10.21 1.41
C ILE A 8 -10.65 9.21 2.21
N ALA A 9 -10.03 8.25 2.90
CA ALA A 9 -10.77 7.28 3.71
C ALA A 9 -11.56 7.96 4.84
N ILE A 10 -10.98 8.98 5.46
CA ILE A 10 -11.66 9.78 6.49
C ILE A 10 -12.77 10.63 5.88
N SER A 11 -12.53 11.26 4.73
CA SER A 11 -13.55 12.07 4.04
C SER A 11 -14.79 11.27 3.64
N LEU A 12 -14.58 10.04 3.17
CA LEU A 12 -15.64 9.18 2.68
C LEU A 12 -16.26 8.29 3.78
N GLY A 13 -15.47 7.84 4.72
CA GLY A 13 -15.89 6.91 5.78
C GLY A 13 -16.08 7.55 7.15
N GLY A 14 -15.74 8.83 7.28
CA GLY A 14 -15.74 9.53 8.57
C GLY A 14 -14.53 9.14 9.45
N PRO A 15 -14.39 9.77 10.63
CA PRO A 15 -13.31 9.50 11.58
C PRO A 15 -13.24 8.03 12.03
N GLY A 16 -14.36 7.33 12.08
CA GLY A 16 -14.46 5.91 12.42
C GLY A 16 -13.67 4.99 11.47
N ALA A 17 -13.39 5.43 10.24
CA ALA A 17 -12.55 4.69 9.32
C ALA A 17 -11.14 4.43 9.89
N VAL A 18 -10.61 5.35 10.71
CA VAL A 18 -9.31 5.20 11.36
C VAL A 18 -9.29 4.01 12.32
N PHE A 19 -10.34 3.84 13.13
CA PHE A 19 -10.49 2.69 14.01
C PHE A 19 -10.44 1.38 13.24
N TRP A 20 -11.20 1.27 12.16
CA TRP A 20 -11.22 0.06 11.34
C TRP A 20 -9.90 -0.17 10.59
N MET A 21 -9.18 0.89 10.25
CA MET A 21 -7.80 0.77 9.74
C MET A 21 -6.86 0.13 10.77
N TRP A 22 -6.96 0.49 12.05
CA TRP A 22 -6.15 -0.12 13.11
C TRP A 22 -6.47 -1.60 13.28
N VAL A 23 -7.75 -1.94 13.35
CA VAL A 23 -8.22 -3.33 13.50
C VAL A 23 -7.72 -4.21 12.35
N VAL A 24 -7.97 -3.77 11.10
CA VAL A 24 -7.53 -4.52 9.91
C VAL A 24 -6.01 -4.53 9.78
N GLY A 25 -5.33 -3.45 10.18
CA GLY A 25 -3.88 -3.40 10.23
C GLY A 25 -3.28 -4.43 11.18
N PHE A 26 -3.89 -4.62 12.34
CA PHE A 26 -3.48 -5.64 13.31
C PHE A 26 -3.57 -7.06 12.73
N PHE A 27 -4.70 -7.42 12.14
CA PHE A 27 -4.84 -8.73 11.46
C PHE A 27 -3.93 -8.84 10.23
N GLY A 28 -3.69 -7.73 9.54
CA GLY A 28 -2.78 -7.64 8.40
C GLY A 28 -1.34 -8.02 8.75
N MET A 29 -0.89 -7.81 9.98
CA MET A 29 0.46 -8.23 10.42
C MET A 29 0.63 -9.74 10.36
N ALA A 30 -0.34 -10.51 10.84
CA ALA A 30 -0.30 -11.97 10.78
C ALA A 30 -0.31 -12.46 9.33
N LEU A 31 -1.20 -11.92 8.50
CA LEU A 31 -1.29 -12.27 7.09
C LEU A 31 0.02 -11.95 6.36
N LYS A 32 0.62 -10.79 6.63
CA LYS A 32 1.89 -10.38 6.04
C LYS A 32 3.04 -11.32 6.43
N THR A 33 3.10 -11.72 7.69
CA THR A 33 4.11 -12.67 8.16
C THR A 33 4.02 -13.99 7.40
N VAL A 34 2.83 -14.55 7.26
CA VAL A 34 2.62 -15.78 6.50
C VAL A 34 3.02 -15.60 5.02
N GLU A 35 2.57 -14.52 4.40
CA GLU A 35 2.82 -14.21 2.99
C GLU A 35 4.33 -14.12 2.68
N VAL A 36 5.08 -13.38 3.50
CA VAL A 36 6.53 -13.23 3.32
C VAL A 36 7.27 -14.53 3.64
N THR A 37 6.87 -15.25 4.67
CA THR A 37 7.48 -16.55 5.02
C THR A 37 7.32 -17.55 3.88
N LEU A 38 6.13 -17.69 3.32
CA LEU A 38 5.90 -18.55 2.16
C LEU A 38 6.72 -18.11 0.94
N ALA A 39 6.84 -16.81 0.71
CA ALA A 39 7.66 -16.28 -0.38
C ALA A 39 9.13 -16.65 -0.24
N MET A 40 9.66 -16.64 0.98
CA MET A 40 11.05 -17.04 1.26
C MET A 40 11.27 -18.55 1.13
N ILE A 41 10.30 -19.37 1.55
CA ILE A 41 10.38 -20.84 1.45
C ILE A 41 10.38 -21.28 -0.02
N TYR A 42 9.49 -20.71 -0.84
CA TYR A 42 9.26 -21.15 -2.22
C TYR A 42 10.04 -20.34 -3.27
N ARG A 43 10.89 -19.39 -2.87
CA ARG A 43 11.69 -18.61 -3.82
C ARG A 43 12.67 -19.47 -4.63
N ASN A 44 13.10 -18.97 -5.76
CA ASN A 44 14.16 -19.57 -6.55
C ASN A 44 15.51 -18.99 -6.14
N ILE A 45 16.42 -19.87 -5.74
CA ILE A 45 17.79 -19.57 -5.33
C ILE A 45 18.83 -20.27 -6.23
N SER A 46 18.46 -20.69 -7.43
CA SER A 46 19.38 -21.34 -8.38
C SER A 46 20.52 -20.40 -8.76
N ASP A 47 20.28 -19.11 -8.78
CA ASP A 47 21.28 -18.05 -8.86
C ASP A 47 21.34 -17.33 -7.52
N PRO A 48 22.38 -17.56 -6.69
CA PRO A 48 22.52 -16.90 -5.39
C PRO A 48 22.65 -15.38 -5.47
N ASP A 49 23.12 -14.85 -6.60
CA ASP A 49 23.27 -13.41 -6.79
C ASP A 49 21.95 -12.73 -7.22
N ASN A 50 21.01 -13.50 -7.72
CA ASN A 50 19.72 -13.00 -8.19
C ASN A 50 18.54 -13.89 -7.73
N PRO A 51 18.31 -14.04 -6.41
CA PRO A 51 17.18 -14.80 -5.91
C PRO A 51 15.88 -14.09 -6.32
N HIS A 52 14.89 -14.88 -6.72
CA HIS A 52 13.61 -14.34 -7.15
C HIS A 52 12.45 -15.28 -6.81
N GLY A 53 11.29 -14.71 -6.63
CA GLY A 53 10.09 -15.44 -6.24
C GLY A 53 8.88 -14.51 -6.21
N GLY A 54 7.93 -14.87 -5.38
CA GLY A 54 6.69 -14.13 -5.19
C GLY A 54 5.50 -15.06 -5.11
N THR A 55 4.31 -14.52 -4.98
CA THR A 55 3.07 -15.30 -4.81
C THR A 55 2.84 -16.29 -5.94
N MET A 56 3.17 -15.93 -7.19
CA MET A 56 3.07 -16.83 -8.34
C MET A 56 3.98 -18.06 -8.21
N TRP A 57 5.16 -17.90 -7.60
CA TRP A 57 6.09 -19.01 -7.32
C TRP A 57 5.58 -19.89 -6.19
N VAL A 58 5.02 -19.30 -5.14
CA VAL A 58 4.39 -20.03 -4.03
C VAL A 58 3.28 -20.93 -4.58
N ILE A 59 2.35 -20.37 -5.34
CA ILE A 59 1.21 -21.09 -5.90
C ILE A 59 1.68 -22.23 -6.83
N SER A 60 2.59 -21.91 -7.76
CA SER A 60 3.01 -22.92 -8.74
C SER A 60 3.85 -24.04 -8.11
N LYS A 61 4.76 -23.73 -7.16
CA LYS A 61 5.60 -24.74 -6.51
C LYS A 61 4.83 -25.55 -5.47
N ALA A 62 4.04 -24.91 -4.61
CA ALA A 62 3.27 -25.63 -3.60
C ALA A 62 2.28 -26.63 -4.22
N LEU A 63 1.65 -26.27 -5.33
CA LEU A 63 0.74 -27.18 -6.06
C LEU A 63 1.47 -28.16 -7.00
N SER A 64 2.77 -27.98 -7.24
CA SER A 64 3.54 -28.91 -8.06
C SER A 64 3.85 -30.23 -7.38
N GLU A 65 3.77 -30.29 -6.05
CA GLU A 65 3.98 -31.49 -5.25
C GLU A 65 2.77 -32.44 -5.25
N GLY A 66 1.62 -31.97 -5.75
CA GLY A 66 0.37 -32.72 -5.82
C GLY A 66 0.18 -33.46 -7.13
N PRO A 67 -0.99 -34.16 -7.28
CA PRO A 67 -1.36 -34.86 -8.50
C PRO A 67 -1.42 -33.91 -9.72
N GLY A 68 -1.30 -34.48 -10.93
CA GLY A 68 -1.11 -33.71 -12.17
C GLY A 68 -2.15 -32.62 -12.47
N TRP A 69 -3.39 -32.78 -11.97
CA TRP A 69 -4.41 -31.74 -12.09
C TRP A 69 -4.11 -30.51 -11.21
N GLN A 70 -3.54 -30.72 -10.01
CA GLN A 70 -3.12 -29.62 -9.13
C GLN A 70 -1.94 -28.84 -9.73
N GLN A 71 -1.02 -29.51 -10.39
CA GLN A 71 0.10 -28.87 -11.09
C GLN A 71 -0.40 -27.95 -12.22
N LYS A 72 -1.38 -28.41 -13.00
CA LYS A 72 -2.01 -27.60 -14.06
C LYS A 72 -2.76 -26.39 -13.45
N LEU A 73 -3.50 -26.64 -12.36
CA LEU A 73 -4.22 -25.59 -11.65
C LEU A 73 -3.26 -24.55 -11.05
N GLY A 74 -2.16 -24.96 -10.45
CA GLY A 74 -1.14 -24.07 -9.90
C GLY A 74 -0.53 -23.15 -10.95
N LYS A 75 -0.21 -23.69 -12.14
CA LYS A 75 0.28 -22.89 -13.25
C LYS A 75 -0.77 -21.89 -13.75
N LEU A 76 -2.02 -22.32 -13.89
CA LEU A 76 -3.12 -21.46 -14.33
C LEU A 76 -3.36 -20.31 -13.34
N ILE A 77 -3.51 -20.62 -12.04
CA ILE A 77 -3.75 -19.62 -11.00
C ILE A 77 -2.55 -18.66 -10.88
N GLY A 78 -1.32 -19.20 -10.91
CA GLY A 78 -0.11 -18.37 -10.89
C GLY A 78 -0.02 -17.40 -12.08
N SER A 79 -0.36 -17.86 -13.29
CA SER A 79 -0.39 -17.01 -14.48
C SER A 79 -1.50 -15.95 -14.41
N LEU A 80 -2.69 -16.33 -13.95
CA LEU A 80 -3.80 -15.39 -13.78
C LEU A 80 -3.46 -14.34 -12.72
N PHE A 81 -2.82 -14.74 -11.62
CA PHE A 81 -2.31 -13.83 -10.61
C PHE A 81 -1.31 -12.83 -11.20
N CYS A 82 -0.36 -13.27 -12.02
CA CYS A 82 0.58 -12.37 -12.68
C CYS A 82 -0.13 -11.33 -13.55
N LEU A 83 -1.12 -11.76 -14.33
CA LEU A 83 -1.87 -10.86 -15.21
C LEU A 83 -2.65 -9.81 -14.40
N THR A 84 -3.38 -10.24 -13.37
CA THR A 84 -4.15 -9.33 -12.51
C THR A 84 -3.24 -8.39 -11.73
N LEU A 85 -2.07 -8.87 -11.29
CA LEU A 85 -1.06 -8.06 -10.62
C LEU A 85 -0.49 -6.97 -11.53
N LEU A 86 -0.19 -7.29 -12.79
CA LEU A 86 0.26 -6.30 -13.78
C LEU A 86 -0.78 -5.19 -13.98
N VAL A 87 -2.05 -5.56 -14.14
CA VAL A 87 -3.14 -4.58 -14.25
C VAL A 87 -3.22 -3.71 -12.99
N MET A 88 -3.16 -4.31 -11.80
CA MET A 88 -3.22 -3.59 -10.53
C MET A 88 -2.06 -2.61 -10.35
N VAL A 89 -0.83 -3.02 -10.67
CA VAL A 89 0.37 -2.17 -10.53
C VAL A 89 0.30 -0.96 -11.46
N VAL A 90 -0.15 -1.15 -12.69
CA VAL A 90 -0.29 -0.04 -13.66
C VAL A 90 -1.38 0.93 -13.22
N THR A 91 -2.57 0.41 -12.88
CA THR A 91 -3.75 1.26 -12.62
C THR A 91 -3.81 1.81 -11.20
N GLY A 92 -3.70 0.95 -10.19
CA GLY A 92 -3.90 1.31 -8.78
C GLY A 92 -2.66 1.86 -8.09
N GLY A 93 -1.47 1.37 -8.45
CA GLY A 93 -0.21 1.76 -7.82
C GLY A 93 0.34 3.06 -8.39
N ASN A 94 0.86 2.99 -9.61
CA ASN A 94 1.66 4.08 -10.18
C ASN A 94 0.82 5.28 -10.64
N MET A 95 -0.32 5.05 -11.29
CA MET A 95 -1.16 6.13 -11.80
C MET A 95 -1.69 7.03 -10.68
N PHE A 96 -2.15 6.42 -9.57
CA PHE A 96 -2.64 7.17 -8.42
C PHE A 96 -1.54 8.04 -7.78
N GLN A 97 -0.32 7.51 -7.67
CA GLN A 97 0.81 8.26 -7.12
C GLN A 97 1.21 9.43 -8.02
N ALA A 98 1.32 9.19 -9.33
CA ALA A 98 1.65 10.22 -10.31
C ALA A 98 0.59 11.33 -10.35
N TRP A 99 -0.70 10.95 -10.33
CA TRP A 99 -1.81 11.90 -10.29
C TRP A 99 -1.76 12.77 -9.03
N ASN A 100 -1.53 12.19 -7.85
CA ASN A 100 -1.42 12.97 -6.61
C ASN A 100 -0.28 14.01 -6.68
N VAL A 101 0.89 13.61 -7.20
CA VAL A 101 2.02 14.53 -7.33
C VAL A 101 1.70 15.63 -8.34
N GLY A 102 1.16 15.29 -9.49
CA GLY A 102 0.75 16.26 -10.53
C GLY A 102 -0.22 17.28 -9.97
N ASN A 103 -1.31 16.81 -9.35
CA ASN A 103 -2.35 17.66 -8.79
C ASN A 103 -1.81 18.59 -7.69
N MET A 104 -0.97 18.08 -6.76
CA MET A 104 -0.37 18.91 -5.72
C MET A 104 0.62 19.94 -6.30
N THR A 105 1.37 19.55 -7.33
CA THR A 105 2.33 20.44 -7.99
C THR A 105 1.60 21.57 -8.73
N GLU A 106 0.51 21.26 -9.39
CA GLU A 106 -0.33 22.27 -10.03
C GLU A 106 -0.99 23.22 -9.02
N LEU A 107 -1.58 22.65 -7.95
CA LEU A 107 -2.28 23.41 -6.93
C LEU A 107 -1.38 24.38 -6.16
N TYR A 108 -0.18 23.98 -5.78
CA TYR A 108 0.70 24.78 -4.91
C TYR A 108 1.77 25.57 -5.66
N PHE A 109 2.19 25.09 -6.83
CA PHE A 109 3.28 25.72 -7.59
C PHE A 109 2.86 26.23 -8.97
N GLY A 110 1.61 25.98 -9.39
CA GLY A 110 1.12 26.40 -10.70
C GLY A 110 1.77 25.66 -11.88
N VAL A 111 2.47 24.56 -11.62
CA VAL A 111 3.12 23.74 -12.67
C VAL A 111 2.10 22.75 -13.21
N PRO A 112 1.84 22.75 -14.54
CA PRO A 112 0.88 21.80 -15.13
C PRO A 112 1.20 20.36 -14.78
N ASP A 113 0.17 19.56 -14.51
CA ASP A 113 0.28 18.16 -14.12
C ASP A 113 1.07 17.32 -15.14
N ILE A 114 0.94 17.63 -16.43
CA ILE A 114 1.68 16.95 -17.51
C ILE A 114 3.20 17.16 -17.38
N VAL A 115 3.65 18.36 -16.96
CA VAL A 115 5.07 18.65 -16.77
C VAL A 115 5.61 17.86 -15.59
N ALA A 116 4.87 17.83 -14.48
CA ALA A 116 5.19 17.02 -13.32
C ALA A 116 5.23 15.51 -13.68
N GLY A 117 4.27 15.05 -14.48
CA GLY A 117 4.21 13.67 -14.98
C GLY A 117 5.43 13.29 -15.83
N ILE A 118 5.84 14.15 -16.76
CA ILE A 118 7.03 13.92 -17.60
C ILE A 118 8.30 13.90 -16.73
N ALA A 119 8.45 14.84 -15.79
CA ALA A 119 9.58 14.87 -14.88
C ALA A 119 9.67 13.59 -14.03
N LEU A 120 8.54 13.14 -13.49
CA LEU A 120 8.46 11.87 -12.76
C LEU A 120 8.83 10.67 -13.64
N ALA A 121 8.32 10.61 -14.87
CA ALA A 121 8.61 9.52 -15.79
C ALA A 121 10.11 9.42 -16.10
N ILE A 122 10.78 10.56 -16.29
CA ILE A 122 12.23 10.61 -16.52
C ILE A 122 12.99 10.13 -15.28
N ILE A 123 12.69 10.69 -14.10
CA ILE A 123 13.39 10.36 -12.84
C ILE A 123 13.22 8.88 -12.51
N VAL A 124 11.98 8.38 -12.54
CA VAL A 124 11.67 6.99 -12.23
C VAL A 124 12.26 6.06 -13.29
N GLY A 125 12.17 6.42 -14.56
CA GLY A 125 12.77 5.68 -15.67
C GLY A 125 14.29 5.49 -15.49
N LEU A 126 15.01 6.55 -15.14
CA LEU A 126 16.45 6.48 -14.86
C LEU A 126 16.78 5.53 -13.71
N VAL A 127 15.93 5.43 -12.70
CA VAL A 127 16.12 4.50 -11.57
C VAL A 127 15.82 3.07 -12.00
N ILE A 128 14.70 2.82 -12.69
CA ILE A 128 14.23 1.48 -13.08
C ILE A 128 15.19 0.82 -14.06
N LEU A 129 15.77 1.55 -15.00
CA LEU A 129 16.74 1.03 -15.97
C LEU A 129 17.98 0.41 -15.31
N GLY A 130 18.27 0.73 -14.05
CA GLY A 130 19.34 0.12 -13.26
C GLY A 130 18.99 -1.18 -12.55
N GLY A 131 17.77 -1.71 -12.75
CA GLY A 131 17.30 -2.96 -12.15
C GLY A 131 16.99 -2.90 -10.66
N ILE A 132 16.63 -4.06 -10.09
CA ILE A 132 16.13 -4.17 -8.71
C ILE A 132 17.12 -3.65 -7.66
N HIS A 133 18.41 -3.89 -7.85
CA HIS A 133 19.45 -3.43 -6.93
C HIS A 133 19.59 -1.91 -6.90
N ARG A 134 19.44 -1.24 -8.05
CA ARG A 134 19.45 0.22 -8.11
C ARG A 134 18.21 0.81 -7.49
N ILE A 135 17.03 0.24 -7.75
CA ILE A 135 15.77 0.61 -7.12
C ILE A 135 15.91 0.51 -5.60
N GLY A 136 16.42 -0.61 -5.08
CA GLY A 136 16.63 -0.81 -3.65
C GLY A 136 17.58 0.22 -3.03
N ARG A 137 18.69 0.55 -3.70
CA ARG A 137 19.64 1.56 -3.22
C ARG A 137 19.05 2.96 -3.17
N VAL A 138 18.32 3.37 -4.21
CA VAL A 138 17.65 4.68 -4.26
C VAL A 138 16.56 4.76 -3.20
N ALA A 139 15.75 3.71 -3.06
CA ALA A 139 14.72 3.64 -2.03
C ALA A 139 15.32 3.71 -0.61
N ALA A 140 16.42 2.98 -0.36
CA ALA A 140 17.11 3.00 0.93
C ALA A 140 17.66 4.39 1.31
N ALA A 141 17.99 5.22 0.33
CA ALA A 141 18.44 6.59 0.56
C ALA A 141 17.24 7.57 0.76
N LEU A 142 16.18 7.41 -0.05
CA LEU A 142 15.03 8.33 -0.02
C LEU A 142 14.10 8.10 1.17
N VAL A 143 13.86 6.84 1.54
CA VAL A 143 12.87 6.49 2.57
C VAL A 143 13.20 7.11 3.93
N PRO A 144 14.43 7.04 4.47
CA PRO A 144 14.73 7.69 5.76
C PRO A 144 14.49 9.20 5.74
N PHE A 145 14.86 9.88 4.65
CA PHE A 145 14.62 11.30 4.47
C PHE A 145 13.11 11.63 4.47
N MET A 146 12.33 10.92 3.67
CA MET A 146 10.88 11.08 3.61
C MET A 146 10.21 10.83 4.97
N VAL A 147 10.62 9.76 5.66
CA VAL A 147 10.10 9.40 6.99
C VAL A 147 10.41 10.48 8.00
N THR A 148 11.64 11.01 8.02
CA THR A 148 12.04 12.08 8.94
C THR A 148 11.19 13.33 8.75
N ILE A 149 10.99 13.79 7.51
CA ILE A 149 10.15 14.96 7.23
C ILE A 149 8.70 14.70 7.65
N TYR A 150 8.18 13.51 7.31
CA TYR A 150 6.81 13.17 7.66
C TYR A 150 6.59 13.14 9.18
N PHE A 151 7.50 12.51 9.93
CA PHE A 151 7.41 12.46 11.38
C PHE A 151 7.54 13.84 12.01
N ALA A 152 8.47 14.67 11.53
CA ALA A 152 8.61 16.03 12.02
C ALA A 152 7.32 16.83 11.82
N ALA A 153 6.72 16.76 10.63
CA ALA A 153 5.46 17.42 10.34
C ALA A 153 4.30 16.87 11.19
N ALA A 154 4.22 15.55 11.34
CA ALA A 154 3.18 14.91 12.15
C ALA A 154 3.30 15.29 13.64
N ILE A 155 4.51 15.26 14.18
CA ILE A 155 4.76 15.67 15.58
C ILE A 155 4.41 17.16 15.77
N TYR A 156 4.79 18.02 14.84
CA TYR A 156 4.42 19.43 14.88
C TYR A 156 2.90 19.62 14.96
N VAL A 157 2.14 18.96 14.07
CA VAL A 157 0.66 19.02 14.07
C VAL A 157 0.08 18.51 15.40
N LEU A 158 0.61 17.40 15.94
CA LEU A 158 0.15 16.85 17.22
C LEU A 158 0.45 17.78 18.39
N ILE A 159 1.61 18.44 18.43
CA ILE A 159 1.96 19.40 19.49
C ILE A 159 1.04 20.61 19.44
N VAL A 160 0.85 21.19 18.26
CA VAL A 160 0.00 22.39 18.08
C VAL A 160 -1.47 22.09 18.48
N ASN A 161 -1.94 20.87 18.25
CA ASN A 161 -3.31 20.45 18.54
C ASN A 161 -3.40 19.50 19.75
N ALA A 162 -2.46 19.54 20.68
CA ALA A 162 -2.39 18.58 21.79
C ALA A 162 -3.67 18.53 22.63
N GLY A 163 -4.33 19.66 22.81
CA GLY A 163 -5.58 19.75 23.57
C GLY A 163 -6.76 19.02 22.90
N GLU A 164 -6.75 18.88 21.58
CA GLU A 164 -7.81 18.22 20.82
C GLU A 164 -7.65 16.69 20.73
N ILE A 165 -6.47 16.16 21.08
CA ILE A 165 -6.15 14.74 20.93
C ILE A 165 -7.15 13.82 21.65
N PRO A 166 -7.50 14.05 22.95
CA PRO A 166 -8.47 13.20 23.64
C PRO A 166 -9.86 13.22 22.99
N ALA A 167 -10.30 14.40 22.55
CA ALA A 167 -11.58 14.56 21.87
C ALA A 167 -11.58 13.81 20.51
N MET A 168 -10.48 13.86 19.76
CA MET A 168 -10.33 13.14 18.50
C MET A 168 -10.36 11.62 18.68
N PHE A 169 -9.72 11.07 19.70
CA PHE A 169 -9.85 9.66 20.02
C PHE A 169 -11.30 9.28 20.35
N GLY A 170 -11.97 10.07 21.19
CA GLY A 170 -13.40 9.87 21.49
C GLY A 170 -14.25 9.86 20.21
N LEU A 171 -13.99 10.80 19.29
CA LEU A 171 -14.69 10.89 18.02
C LEU A 171 -14.44 9.67 17.12
N ILE A 172 -13.20 9.19 17.03
CA ILE A 172 -12.84 8.00 16.25
C ILE A 172 -13.61 6.77 16.75
N PHE A 173 -13.59 6.51 18.07
CA PHE A 173 -14.29 5.35 18.63
C PHE A 173 -15.80 5.47 18.49
N ARG A 174 -16.38 6.62 18.79
CA ARG A 174 -17.82 6.84 18.65
C ARG A 174 -18.26 6.68 17.19
N SER A 175 -17.56 7.29 16.27
CA SER A 175 -17.88 7.26 14.85
C SER A 175 -17.73 5.86 14.22
N ALA A 176 -16.87 5.01 14.80
CA ALA A 176 -16.70 3.64 14.32
C ALA A 176 -17.93 2.75 14.53
N PHE A 177 -18.75 3.04 15.56
CA PHE A 177 -19.87 2.19 15.96
C PHE A 177 -21.24 2.87 15.89
N SER A 178 -21.29 4.21 15.93
CA SER A 178 -22.54 4.97 15.93
C SER A 178 -22.76 5.79 14.66
N GLY A 179 -21.80 5.80 13.75
CA GLY A 179 -21.78 6.73 12.63
C GLY A 179 -21.42 8.17 13.08
N THR A 180 -21.30 9.05 12.13
CA THR A 180 -21.09 10.48 12.39
C THR A 180 -22.40 11.24 12.18
N ASP A 181 -22.87 11.90 13.24
CA ASP A 181 -23.99 12.88 13.16
C ASP A 181 -23.53 14.19 12.47
N ALA A 182 -22.31 14.24 11.95
CA ALA A 182 -21.72 15.42 11.31
C ALA A 182 -22.38 15.66 9.95
N SER A 183 -23.51 16.28 9.98
CA SER A 183 -24.19 16.85 8.84
C SER A 183 -23.24 17.73 8.04
N GLY A 184 -22.83 17.28 6.86
CA GLY A 184 -22.14 18.08 5.86
C GLY A 184 -20.61 17.99 5.79
N ALA A 185 -19.94 17.41 6.79
CA ALA A 185 -18.46 17.31 6.76
C ALA A 185 -17.93 16.02 6.11
N PHE A 186 -18.73 14.94 6.13
CA PHE A 186 -18.34 13.63 5.62
C PHE A 186 -19.44 13.03 4.74
N ILE A 187 -19.05 12.55 3.55
CA ILE A 187 -20.00 12.06 2.53
C ILE A 187 -20.68 10.75 2.97
N GLY A 188 -20.03 9.95 3.83
CA GLY A 188 -20.51 8.64 4.22
C GLY A 188 -20.47 8.36 5.71
N GLY A 189 -21.14 9.17 6.53
CA GLY A 189 -21.12 9.07 7.98
C GLY A 189 -21.72 7.82 8.62
N THR A 190 -21.95 6.72 7.87
CA THR A 190 -22.50 5.49 8.42
C THR A 190 -21.39 4.52 8.88
N VAL A 191 -21.71 3.66 9.86
CA VAL A 191 -20.80 2.59 10.33
C VAL A 191 -20.31 1.71 9.18
N GLY A 192 -21.18 1.41 8.22
CA GLY A 192 -20.83 0.61 7.04
C GLY A 192 -19.77 1.28 6.16
N TYR A 193 -19.88 2.57 5.95
CA TYR A 193 -18.86 3.32 5.19
C TYR A 193 -17.54 3.45 5.96
N ALA A 194 -17.59 3.69 7.28
CA ALA A 194 -16.41 3.72 8.12
C ALA A 194 -15.63 2.39 8.04
N PHE A 195 -16.33 1.27 8.18
CA PHE A 195 -15.76 -0.07 8.02
C PHE A 195 -15.19 -0.29 6.62
N LEU A 196 -15.98 -0.02 5.58
CA LEU A 196 -15.60 -0.26 4.19
C LEU A 196 -14.34 0.52 3.78
N TYR A 197 -14.33 1.83 4.04
CA TYR A 197 -13.20 2.68 3.65
C TYR A 197 -11.99 2.47 4.55
N GLY A 198 -12.19 2.22 5.84
CA GLY A 198 -11.14 1.84 6.76
C GLY A 198 -10.44 0.54 6.34
N MET A 199 -11.22 -0.50 6.04
CA MET A 199 -10.70 -1.79 5.59
C MET A 199 -9.97 -1.68 4.25
N LYS A 200 -10.59 -1.06 3.24
CA LYS A 200 -9.96 -0.84 1.93
C LYS A 200 -8.62 -0.11 2.06
N ARG A 201 -8.59 0.93 2.89
CA ARG A 201 -7.38 1.71 3.08
C ARG A 201 -6.29 0.95 3.82
N ALA A 202 -6.63 0.18 4.85
CA ALA A 202 -5.67 -0.65 5.59
C ALA A 202 -5.02 -1.71 4.69
N ILE A 203 -5.83 -2.46 3.92
CA ILE A 203 -5.33 -3.47 2.99
C ILE A 203 -4.41 -2.85 1.94
N PHE A 204 -4.78 -1.70 1.38
CA PHE A 204 -3.94 -1.00 0.41
C PHE A 204 -2.64 -0.47 1.04
N SER A 205 -2.68 -0.07 2.30
CA SER A 205 -1.52 0.50 3.01
C SER A 205 -0.48 -0.54 3.42
N ASN A 206 -0.93 -1.68 3.95
CA ASN A 206 -0.04 -2.74 4.42
C ASN A 206 0.27 -3.78 3.34
N GLU A 207 -0.42 -3.74 2.21
CA GLU A 207 -0.29 -4.68 1.09
C GLU A 207 -0.44 -6.15 1.50
N ALA A 208 -1.02 -6.45 2.67
CA ALA A 208 -1.22 -7.82 3.11
C ALA A 208 -2.27 -8.52 2.25
N GLY A 209 -1.90 -9.65 1.67
CA GLY A 209 -2.75 -10.41 0.76
C GLY A 209 -2.78 -9.90 -0.68
N GLN A 210 -2.06 -8.83 -1.01
CA GLN A 210 -1.97 -8.31 -2.38
C GLN A 210 -0.90 -9.01 -3.24
N GLY A 211 0.07 -9.68 -2.61
CA GLY A 211 1.09 -10.45 -3.30
C GLY A 211 2.24 -9.66 -3.92
N THR A 212 2.27 -8.34 -3.77
CA THR A 212 3.34 -7.47 -4.28
C THR A 212 4.60 -7.57 -3.44
N SER A 213 4.46 -7.48 -2.14
CA SER A 213 5.55 -7.50 -1.19
C SER A 213 6.37 -8.80 -1.18
N PRO A 214 5.78 -10.01 -1.37
CA PRO A 214 6.53 -11.24 -1.55
C PRO A 214 7.56 -11.20 -2.67
N ILE A 215 7.30 -10.47 -3.74
CA ILE A 215 8.23 -10.33 -4.87
C ILE A 215 9.50 -9.59 -4.43
N ALA A 216 9.32 -8.48 -3.71
CA ALA A 216 10.44 -7.70 -3.20
C ALA A 216 11.24 -8.45 -2.13
N HIS A 217 10.55 -9.13 -1.19
CA HIS A 217 11.20 -9.87 -0.12
C HIS A 217 11.95 -11.10 -0.62
N SER A 218 11.43 -11.79 -1.63
CA SER A 218 12.10 -12.96 -2.21
C SER A 218 13.44 -12.62 -2.90
N ALA A 219 13.64 -11.36 -3.28
CA ALA A 219 14.91 -10.88 -3.84
C ALA A 219 15.96 -10.52 -2.77
N ALA A 220 15.63 -10.60 -1.48
CA ALA A 220 16.57 -10.36 -0.40
C ALA A 220 17.63 -11.48 -0.33
N LYS A 221 18.89 -11.09 -0.09
CA LYS A 221 20.02 -12.02 0.12
C LYS A 221 20.06 -12.51 1.55
#